data_1ee9f234478a89a31a7680782c182584
#
_entry.id   1ee9f234478a89a31a7680782c182584
#
_cell.length_a   1.000
_cell.length_b   1.000
_cell.length_c   1.000
_cell.angle_alpha   90.00
_cell.angle_beta   90.00
_cell.angle_gamma   90.00
#
_symmetry.space_group_name_H-M   'P 1'
#
loop_
_entity.id
_entity.type
_entity.pdbx_description
1 polymer ?
#
loop_
_entity_poly.entity_id
_entity_poly.type
_entity_poly.pdbx_seq_one_letter_code
_entity_poly.pdbx_strand_id
1 'polypeptide(L)'
;DDGYEYVFTDKDAIKLREGSYTLTLGGDFLALPYKVKSGNTVTVKGAEASHKLIFEQVTSWSFVKSDDGDYYDDNIMGTTGYYNGLAIDATKGKLVPNGPSPNSAQFTTGAKITIPVSGKCTISVKSYAPASTYALYTIAGEPASKDDVTTVYNYEDESEGTVEIVST
;
A
#
# COMPACT_ATOMS: atom_id res chain seq x y z
N ASP A 1 20.33 -7.53 18.94
CA ASP A 1 20.33 -6.72 17.71
C ASP A 1 21.78 -6.36 17.40
N ASP A 2 22.35 -6.94 16.34
CA ASP A 2 23.74 -6.73 15.93
C ASP A 2 23.89 -5.59 14.91
N GLY A 3 22.77 -4.93 14.54
CA GLY A 3 22.74 -3.83 13.60
C GLY A 3 23.00 -4.22 12.14
N TYR A 4 23.06 -5.53 11.83
CA TYR A 4 23.22 -5.99 10.45
C TYR A 4 21.87 -6.22 9.78
N GLU A 5 21.79 -5.86 8.51
CA GLU A 5 20.70 -6.18 7.62
C GLU A 5 21.04 -7.43 6.80
N TYR A 6 20.13 -8.40 6.79
CA TYR A 6 20.26 -9.63 6.02
C TYR A 6 19.19 -9.65 4.95
N VAL A 7 19.60 -9.69 3.68
CA VAL A 7 18.71 -9.77 2.54
C VAL A 7 18.69 -11.22 2.03
N PHE A 8 17.50 -11.79 1.88
CA PHE A 8 17.33 -13.17 1.43
C PHE A 8 16.02 -13.34 0.66
N THR A 9 15.92 -14.44 -0.09
CA THR A 9 14.72 -14.85 -0.79
C THR A 9 14.01 -16.00 -0.05
N ASP A 10 12.83 -16.38 -0.50
CA ASP A 10 12.00 -17.44 0.10
C ASP A 10 12.64 -18.82 0.13
N LYS A 11 13.71 -19.05 -0.63
CA LYS A 11 14.43 -20.34 -0.74
C LYS A 11 15.81 -20.32 -0.10
N ASP A 12 16.22 -19.19 0.43
CA ASP A 12 17.55 -19.04 1.00
C ASP A 12 17.57 -19.56 2.44
N ALA A 13 18.62 -20.28 2.77
CA ALA A 13 19.00 -20.56 4.15
C ALA A 13 20.05 -19.56 4.59
N ILE A 14 19.73 -18.76 5.57
CA ILE A 14 20.67 -17.76 6.13
C ILE A 14 21.22 -18.22 7.46
N LYS A 15 22.49 -17.86 7.72
CA LYS A 15 23.14 -18.13 9.00
C LYS A 15 23.02 -16.90 9.88
N LEU A 16 22.24 -17.01 10.95
CA LEU A 16 22.08 -15.95 11.94
C LEU A 16 22.73 -16.39 13.26
N ARG A 17 23.20 -15.44 14.04
CA ARG A 17 23.58 -15.66 15.43
C ARG A 17 22.33 -15.89 16.27
N GLU A 18 22.51 -16.43 17.44
CA GLU A 18 21.39 -16.49 18.40
C GLU A 18 20.89 -15.09 18.72
N GLY A 19 19.58 -14.91 18.74
CA GLY A 19 18.96 -13.61 18.97
C GLY A 19 17.54 -13.54 18.43
N SER A 20 16.92 -12.36 18.58
CA SER A 20 15.59 -12.07 18.04
C SER A 20 15.75 -11.08 16.88
N TYR A 21 15.08 -11.36 15.78
CA TYR A 21 15.14 -10.61 14.53
C TYR A 21 13.74 -10.21 14.10
N THR A 22 13.62 -9.01 13.54
CA THR A 22 12.40 -8.56 12.86
C THR A 22 12.58 -8.71 11.36
N LEU A 23 11.61 -9.35 10.71
CA LEU A 23 11.58 -9.53 9.27
C LEU A 23 10.70 -8.45 8.65
N THR A 24 11.21 -7.74 7.68
CA THR A 24 10.49 -6.73 6.91
C THR A 24 10.48 -7.10 5.43
N LEU A 25 9.37 -6.79 4.76
CA LEU A 25 9.29 -6.95 3.31
C LEU A 25 9.99 -5.77 2.63
N GLY A 26 10.65 -6.07 1.51
CA GLY A 26 11.34 -5.07 0.71
C GLY A 26 11.40 -5.47 -0.76
N GLY A 27 12.00 -4.62 -1.59
CA GLY A 27 12.15 -4.88 -3.02
C GLY A 27 10.81 -5.13 -3.71
N ASP A 28 10.75 -6.15 -4.55
CA ASP A 28 9.58 -6.48 -5.35
C ASP A 28 8.34 -6.88 -4.54
N PHE A 29 8.50 -7.28 -3.26
CA PHE A 29 7.37 -7.59 -2.39
C PHE A 29 6.48 -6.38 -2.11
N LEU A 30 7.01 -5.17 -2.13
CA LEU A 30 6.24 -3.94 -1.92
C LEU A 30 5.20 -3.70 -3.03
N ALA A 31 5.43 -4.26 -4.22
CA ALA A 31 4.50 -4.21 -5.35
C ALA A 31 3.38 -5.25 -5.26
N LEU A 32 3.46 -6.21 -4.35
CA LEU A 32 2.45 -7.25 -4.19
C LEU A 32 1.39 -6.80 -3.18
N PRO A 33 0.10 -7.12 -3.42
CA PRO A 33 -1.00 -6.77 -2.52
C PRO A 33 -1.07 -7.72 -1.32
N TYR A 34 0.06 -7.85 -0.61
CA TYR A 34 0.18 -8.72 0.57
C TYR A 34 0.89 -7.99 1.69
N LYS A 35 0.49 -8.27 2.91
CA LYS A 35 1.21 -7.86 4.12
C LYS A 35 1.49 -9.06 5.01
N VAL A 36 2.47 -8.94 5.88
CA VAL A 36 2.76 -9.97 6.87
C VAL A 36 1.66 -9.96 7.93
N LYS A 37 0.93 -11.07 8.03
CA LYS A 37 -0.10 -11.28 9.04
C LYS A 37 0.51 -11.68 10.37
N SER A 38 1.51 -12.59 10.32
CA SER A 38 2.21 -13.05 11.50
C SER A 38 3.55 -13.70 11.12
N GLY A 39 4.41 -13.87 12.12
CA GLY A 39 5.73 -14.47 11.94
C GLY A 39 6.81 -13.46 11.55
N ASN A 40 6.55 -12.15 11.68
CA ASN A 40 7.55 -11.13 11.41
C ASN A 40 8.66 -11.05 12.48
N THR A 41 8.51 -11.72 13.62
CA THR A 41 9.57 -11.85 14.62
C THR A 41 10.03 -13.28 14.67
N VAL A 42 11.34 -13.49 14.50
CA VAL A 42 11.98 -14.81 14.62
C VAL A 42 13.00 -14.79 15.74
N THR A 43 12.97 -15.83 16.59
CA THR A 43 13.98 -16.01 17.62
C THR A 43 14.83 -17.23 17.27
N VAL A 44 16.12 -17.00 17.04
CA VAL A 44 17.11 -18.04 16.72
C VAL A 44 17.72 -18.51 18.02
N LYS A 45 17.59 -19.83 18.29
CA LYS A 45 18.21 -20.55 19.41
C LYS A 45 18.73 -21.88 18.91
N GLY A 46 20.05 -22.08 19.03
CA GLY A 46 20.68 -23.32 18.59
C GLY A 46 20.99 -23.38 17.09
N ALA A 47 21.30 -24.59 16.61
CA ALA A 47 21.99 -24.78 15.33
C ALA A 47 21.08 -24.63 14.08
N GLU A 48 19.82 -25.01 14.18
CA GLU A 48 18.89 -24.97 13.05
C GLU A 48 17.48 -24.61 13.51
N ALA A 49 16.83 -23.70 12.79
CA ALA A 49 15.44 -23.36 13.00
C ALA A 49 14.76 -23.12 11.64
N SER A 50 13.53 -23.59 11.50
CA SER A 50 12.64 -23.17 10.43
C SER A 50 11.64 -22.16 10.96
N HIS A 51 11.35 -21.14 10.15
CA HIS A 51 10.41 -20.10 10.52
C HIS A 51 9.42 -19.88 9.39
N LYS A 52 8.15 -19.65 9.74
CA LYS A 52 7.07 -19.47 8.78
C LYS A 52 6.54 -18.04 8.86
N LEU A 53 6.65 -17.31 7.77
CA LEU A 53 5.90 -16.08 7.55
C LEU A 53 4.50 -16.43 7.02
N ILE A 54 3.48 -15.78 7.57
CA ILE A 54 2.11 -15.89 7.10
C ILE A 54 1.71 -14.55 6.52
N PHE A 55 1.25 -14.58 5.28
CA PHE A 55 0.79 -13.42 4.55
C PHE A 55 -0.73 -13.38 4.50
N GLU A 56 -1.27 -12.18 4.39
CA GLU A 56 -2.66 -11.96 4.03
C GLU A 56 -2.75 -10.97 2.87
N GLN A 57 -3.74 -11.18 2.00
CA GLN A 57 -3.98 -10.27 0.89
C GLN A 57 -4.55 -8.96 1.41
N VAL A 58 -4.02 -7.85 0.91
CA VAL A 58 -4.53 -6.51 1.18
C VAL A 58 -5.61 -6.19 0.14
N THR A 59 -6.81 -5.92 0.61
CA THR A 59 -7.97 -5.52 -0.21
C THR A 59 -8.57 -4.18 0.22
N SER A 60 -7.93 -3.54 1.20
CA SER A 60 -8.35 -2.24 1.73
C SER A 60 -7.12 -1.44 2.13
N TRP A 61 -7.09 -0.19 1.73
CA TRP A 61 -5.99 0.73 2.03
C TRP A 61 -6.54 1.96 2.74
N SER A 62 -5.87 2.37 3.80
CA SER A 62 -6.21 3.57 4.54
C SER A 62 -5.06 4.57 4.46
N PHE A 63 -5.40 5.79 4.09
CA PHE A 63 -4.49 6.93 4.13
C PHE A 63 -4.78 7.84 5.33
N VAL A 64 -5.57 7.35 6.25
CA VAL A 64 -6.00 8.02 7.48
C VAL A 64 -5.36 7.30 8.65
N LYS A 65 -4.86 8.03 9.63
CA LYS A 65 -4.34 7.43 10.86
C LYS A 65 -5.46 6.67 11.56
N SER A 66 -5.25 5.39 11.80
CA SER A 66 -6.13 4.56 12.62
C SER A 66 -5.64 4.51 14.07
N ASP A 67 -6.51 4.12 14.99
CA ASP A 67 -6.15 3.92 16.40
C ASP A 67 -5.13 2.77 16.56
N ASP A 68 -5.08 1.84 15.62
CA ASP A 68 -4.13 0.71 15.58
C ASP A 68 -2.74 1.11 15.07
N GLY A 69 -2.55 2.36 14.65
CA GLY A 69 -1.25 2.90 14.25
C GLY A 69 -0.79 2.54 12.84
N ASP A 70 -1.55 1.70 12.12
CA ASP A 70 -1.23 1.32 10.75
C ASP A 70 -1.88 2.31 9.76
N TYR A 71 -1.10 3.23 9.25
CA TYR A 71 -1.54 4.24 8.29
C TYR A 71 -0.41 4.60 7.31
N TYR A 72 -0.81 5.27 6.23
CA TYR A 72 0.14 5.77 5.24
C TYR A 72 1.00 6.90 5.83
N ASP A 73 2.30 6.68 5.93
CA ASP A 73 3.29 7.65 6.42
C ASP A 73 4.38 8.00 5.41
N ASP A 74 4.32 7.41 4.21
CA ASP A 74 5.28 7.69 3.15
C ASP A 74 5.10 9.10 2.57
N ASN A 75 6.21 9.70 2.17
CA ASN A 75 6.25 10.97 1.45
C ASN A 75 6.65 10.73 -0.01
N ILE A 76 5.66 10.35 -0.84
CA ILE A 76 5.89 10.16 -2.28
C ILE A 76 5.60 11.48 -2.99
N MET A 77 6.67 12.18 -3.39
CA MET A 77 6.61 13.47 -4.06
C MET A 77 7.74 13.57 -5.09
N GLY A 78 7.40 13.88 -6.33
CA GLY A 78 8.36 13.98 -7.44
C GLY A 78 8.97 12.62 -7.85
N THR A 79 8.40 11.51 -7.41
CA THR A 79 8.93 10.15 -7.62
C THR A 79 7.80 9.13 -7.72
N THR A 80 8.17 7.87 -7.81
CA THR A 80 7.28 6.71 -7.72
C THR A 80 7.52 5.93 -6.43
N GLY A 81 6.55 5.14 -6.01
CA GLY A 81 6.66 4.28 -4.84
C GLY A 81 5.54 3.24 -4.78
N TYR A 82 5.51 2.50 -3.67
CA TYR A 82 4.50 1.49 -3.41
C TYR A 82 3.94 1.63 -2.00
N TYR A 83 2.66 1.32 -1.85
CA TYR A 83 2.01 1.20 -0.57
C TYR A 83 1.13 -0.06 -0.55
N ASN A 84 1.60 -1.12 0.11
CA ASN A 84 0.90 -2.40 0.26
C ASN A 84 0.29 -2.91 -1.07
N GLY A 85 1.09 -2.92 -2.15
CA GLY A 85 0.67 -3.38 -3.47
C GLY A 85 0.03 -2.32 -4.37
N LEU A 86 -0.29 -1.14 -3.87
CA LEU A 86 -0.63 -0.01 -4.72
C LEU A 86 0.65 0.57 -5.34
N ALA A 87 0.69 0.71 -6.65
CA ALA A 87 1.74 1.50 -7.29
C ALA A 87 1.35 2.98 -7.30
N ILE A 88 2.26 3.83 -6.88
CA ILE A 88 2.04 5.28 -6.76
C ILE A 88 3.02 5.99 -7.70
N ASP A 89 2.48 6.80 -8.59
CA ASP A 89 3.25 7.72 -9.43
C ASP A 89 2.91 9.16 -9.03
N ALA A 90 3.83 9.78 -8.34
CA ALA A 90 3.75 11.18 -7.92
C ALA A 90 4.82 12.05 -8.61
N THR A 91 5.30 11.65 -9.78
CA THR A 91 6.30 12.41 -10.56
C THR A 91 5.82 13.80 -10.95
N LYS A 92 4.51 14.00 -11.09
CA LYS A 92 3.86 15.29 -11.41
C LYS A 92 3.02 15.86 -10.26
N GLY A 93 3.06 15.20 -9.08
CA GLY A 93 2.25 15.60 -7.95
C GLY A 93 2.83 15.08 -6.65
N LYS A 94 1.97 14.80 -5.68
CA LYS A 94 2.37 14.17 -4.41
C LYS A 94 1.25 13.32 -3.83
N LEU A 95 1.63 12.28 -3.13
CA LEU A 95 0.82 11.56 -2.16
C LEU A 95 1.59 11.55 -0.83
N VAL A 96 1.19 12.38 0.09
CA VAL A 96 1.91 12.59 1.35
C VAL A 96 0.92 12.71 2.51
N PRO A 97 1.30 12.37 3.74
CA PRO A 97 0.48 12.60 4.91
C PRO A 97 0.08 14.09 5.04
N ASN A 98 -1.14 14.33 5.49
CA ASN A 98 -1.66 15.68 5.65
C ASN A 98 -1.44 16.17 7.09
N GLY A 99 -0.25 16.73 7.34
CA GLY A 99 0.11 17.35 8.61
C GLY A 99 0.66 16.40 9.67
N PRO A 100 0.93 16.89 10.89
CA PRO A 100 1.63 16.14 11.92
C PRO A 100 0.76 15.09 12.63
N SER A 101 -0.55 15.14 12.45
CA SER A 101 -1.52 14.13 12.91
C SER A 101 -2.38 13.77 11.71
N PRO A 102 -1.86 12.95 10.78
CA PRO A 102 -2.51 12.76 9.50
C PRO A 102 -3.81 11.99 9.66
N ASN A 103 -4.92 12.69 9.44
CA ASN A 103 -6.26 12.11 9.30
C ASN A 103 -6.68 11.95 7.83
N SER A 104 -5.77 12.23 6.91
CA SER A 104 -5.91 12.04 5.46
C SER A 104 -4.56 12.14 4.79
N ALA A 105 -4.48 11.75 3.50
CA ALA A 105 -3.34 12.07 2.65
C ALA A 105 -3.69 13.23 1.69
N GLN A 106 -2.68 14.02 1.35
CA GLN A 106 -2.76 14.97 0.25
C GLN A 106 -2.44 14.25 -1.05
N PHE A 107 -3.43 14.15 -1.91
CA PHE A 107 -3.33 13.59 -3.25
C PHE A 107 -3.51 14.74 -4.24
N THR A 108 -2.43 15.19 -4.88
CA THR A 108 -2.45 16.43 -5.66
C THR A 108 -2.35 16.18 -7.16
N THR A 109 -2.85 17.15 -7.93
CA THR A 109 -2.96 17.12 -9.40
C THR A 109 -1.77 16.49 -10.09
N GLY A 110 -2.07 15.47 -10.89
CA GLY A 110 -1.10 14.71 -11.67
C GLY A 110 -0.50 13.51 -10.93
N ALA A 111 -0.77 13.33 -9.64
CA ALA A 111 -0.43 12.08 -8.95
C ALA A 111 -1.42 10.97 -9.30
N LYS A 112 -0.94 9.73 -9.32
CA LYS A 112 -1.69 8.55 -9.73
C LYS A 112 -1.47 7.40 -8.76
N ILE A 113 -2.54 6.67 -8.48
CA ILE A 113 -2.52 5.39 -7.76
C ILE A 113 -3.01 4.32 -8.73
N THR A 114 -2.26 3.23 -8.87
CA THR A 114 -2.63 2.07 -9.68
C THR A 114 -2.95 0.90 -8.74
N ILE A 115 -4.18 0.39 -8.86
CA ILE A 115 -4.71 -0.71 -8.06
C ILE A 115 -4.64 -1.98 -8.91
N PRO A 116 -3.92 -3.03 -8.50
CA PRO A 116 -3.98 -4.33 -9.16
C PRO A 116 -5.32 -5.01 -8.88
N VAL A 117 -5.93 -5.59 -9.90
CA VAL A 117 -7.18 -6.33 -9.79
C VAL A 117 -7.03 -7.71 -10.44
N SER A 118 -7.64 -8.74 -9.87
CA SER A 118 -7.53 -10.13 -10.32
C SER A 118 -8.79 -10.65 -11.03
N GLY A 119 -9.65 -9.76 -11.46
CA GLY A 119 -10.94 -10.05 -12.10
C GLY A 119 -12.03 -9.12 -11.64
N LYS A 120 -13.27 -9.42 -11.99
CA LYS A 120 -14.44 -8.60 -11.62
C LYS A 120 -14.44 -8.22 -10.15
N CYS A 121 -14.51 -6.92 -9.88
CA CYS A 121 -14.53 -6.41 -8.52
C CYS A 121 -15.16 -5.02 -8.45
N THR A 122 -15.51 -4.61 -7.25
CA THR A 122 -15.98 -3.25 -6.97
C THR A 122 -14.90 -2.50 -6.20
N ILE A 123 -14.53 -1.34 -6.69
CA ILE A 123 -13.57 -0.42 -6.06
C ILE A 123 -14.36 0.74 -5.47
N SER A 124 -14.23 0.93 -4.16
CA SER A 124 -14.82 2.07 -3.45
C SER A 124 -13.72 2.99 -2.96
N VAL A 125 -13.76 4.24 -3.39
CA VAL A 125 -12.80 5.27 -2.98
C VAL A 125 -13.52 6.30 -2.14
N LYS A 126 -13.12 6.42 -0.88
CA LYS A 126 -13.65 7.42 0.04
C LYS A 126 -12.70 8.61 0.12
N SER A 127 -13.20 9.79 -0.21
CA SER A 127 -12.49 11.06 -0.04
C SER A 127 -12.85 11.72 1.29
N TYR A 128 -12.08 12.74 1.68
CA TYR A 128 -12.35 13.52 2.90
C TYR A 128 -13.68 14.28 2.83
N ALA A 129 -13.97 14.84 1.65
CA ALA A 129 -15.20 15.57 1.40
C ALA A 129 -15.60 15.40 -0.08
N PRO A 130 -16.89 15.55 -0.40
CA PRO A 130 -17.33 15.60 -1.80
C PRO A 130 -16.72 16.81 -2.51
N ALA A 131 -16.47 16.66 -3.81
CA ALA A 131 -16.06 17.77 -4.65
C ALA A 131 -17.23 18.75 -4.82
N SER A 132 -17.04 20.02 -4.48
CA SER A 132 -18.13 21.01 -4.50
C SER A 132 -18.47 21.47 -5.92
N THR A 133 -17.49 21.61 -6.80
CA THR A 133 -17.66 22.16 -8.16
C THR A 133 -16.99 21.35 -9.25
N TYR A 134 -16.02 20.50 -8.90
CA TYR A 134 -15.24 19.69 -9.83
C TYR A 134 -14.85 18.36 -9.16
N ALA A 135 -14.58 17.36 -9.96
CA ALA A 135 -14.06 16.09 -9.43
C ALA A 135 -12.65 16.31 -8.89
N LEU A 136 -12.34 15.70 -7.74
CA LEU A 136 -11.02 15.76 -7.12
C LEU A 136 -10.06 14.74 -7.73
N TYR A 137 -10.62 13.71 -8.38
CA TYR A 137 -9.89 12.64 -9.04
C TYR A 137 -10.78 11.92 -10.05
N THR A 138 -10.17 11.10 -10.87
CA THR A 138 -10.87 10.14 -11.74
C THR A 138 -10.55 8.71 -11.29
N ILE A 139 -11.46 7.76 -11.56
CA ILE A 139 -11.23 6.32 -11.45
C ILE A 139 -11.43 5.72 -12.83
N ALA A 140 -10.40 5.08 -13.39
CA ALA A 140 -10.40 4.56 -14.76
C ALA A 140 -10.83 5.61 -15.81
N GLY A 141 -10.49 6.88 -15.58
CA GLY A 141 -10.86 8.02 -16.42
C GLY A 141 -12.24 8.63 -16.12
N GLU A 142 -13.11 7.96 -15.37
CA GLU A 142 -14.41 8.49 -14.98
C GLU A 142 -14.29 9.44 -13.78
N PRO A 143 -14.95 10.60 -13.80
CA PRO A 143 -14.89 11.55 -12.69
C PRO A 143 -15.44 10.97 -11.39
N ALA A 144 -14.80 11.31 -10.28
CA ALA A 144 -15.31 11.02 -8.95
C ALA A 144 -16.69 11.66 -8.71
N SER A 145 -17.49 11.05 -7.82
CA SER A 145 -18.75 11.62 -7.39
C SER A 145 -18.58 13.03 -6.85
N LYS A 146 -19.45 13.94 -7.25
CA LYS A 146 -19.48 15.32 -6.76
C LYS A 146 -20.37 15.50 -5.55
N ASP A 147 -21.33 14.60 -5.38
CA ASP A 147 -22.36 14.69 -4.34
C ASP A 147 -22.02 13.83 -3.12
N ASP A 148 -21.21 12.78 -3.33
CA ASP A 148 -20.86 11.82 -2.31
C ASP A 148 -19.36 11.83 -1.97
N VAL A 149 -19.05 11.56 -0.73
CA VAL A 149 -17.67 11.31 -0.29
C VAL A 149 -17.12 9.97 -0.75
N THR A 150 -17.99 9.07 -1.26
CA THR A 150 -17.61 7.75 -1.76
C THR A 150 -17.94 7.62 -3.22
N THR A 151 -16.94 7.35 -4.04
CA THR A 151 -17.09 7.00 -5.45
C THR A 151 -16.92 5.50 -5.60
N VAL A 152 -17.84 4.87 -6.35
CA VAL A 152 -17.83 3.43 -6.62
C VAL A 152 -17.57 3.20 -8.11
N TYR A 153 -16.63 2.33 -8.40
CA TYR A 153 -16.28 1.87 -9.75
C TYR A 153 -16.35 0.35 -9.82
N ASN A 154 -17.02 -0.20 -10.84
CA ASN A 154 -17.10 -1.63 -11.09
C ASN A 154 -16.12 -2.01 -12.22
N TYR A 155 -15.15 -2.85 -11.90
CA TYR A 155 -14.29 -3.48 -12.90
C TYR A 155 -14.97 -4.74 -13.41
N GLU A 156 -15.36 -4.75 -14.69
CA GLU A 156 -16.22 -5.79 -15.26
C GLU A 156 -15.44 -6.90 -16.00
N ASP A 157 -14.15 -6.72 -16.23
CA ASP A 157 -13.33 -7.75 -16.88
C ASP A 157 -13.05 -8.90 -15.91
N GLU A 158 -13.09 -10.13 -16.43
CA GLU A 158 -12.79 -11.35 -15.66
C GLU A 158 -11.29 -11.63 -15.56
N SER A 159 -10.48 -10.96 -16.36
CA SER A 159 -9.02 -11.07 -16.36
C SER A 159 -8.36 -10.18 -15.31
N GLU A 160 -7.12 -10.50 -14.99
CA GLU A 160 -6.25 -9.62 -14.21
C GLU A 160 -6.03 -8.30 -14.96
N GLY A 161 -5.92 -7.23 -14.21
CA GLY A 161 -5.69 -5.90 -14.76
C GLY A 161 -5.30 -4.88 -13.71
N THR A 162 -5.45 -3.62 -14.09
CA THR A 162 -5.21 -2.50 -13.18
C THR A 162 -6.28 -1.42 -13.33
N VAL A 163 -6.57 -0.74 -12.24
CA VAL A 163 -7.45 0.43 -12.22
C VAL A 163 -6.66 1.63 -11.71
N GLU A 164 -6.70 2.72 -12.46
CA GLU A 164 -5.98 3.96 -12.10
C GLU A 164 -6.91 4.97 -11.44
N ILE A 165 -6.44 5.54 -10.33
CA ILE A 165 -7.01 6.74 -9.71
C ILE A 165 -6.05 7.88 -9.98
N VAL A 166 -6.52 8.94 -10.62
CA VAL A 166 -5.70 10.10 -11.01
C VAL A 166 -6.27 11.36 -10.38
N SER A 167 -5.42 12.08 -9.64
CA SER A 167 -5.78 13.40 -9.10
C SER A 167 -5.87 14.45 -10.19
N THR A 168 -6.94 15.24 -10.20
CA THR A 168 -7.26 16.27 -11.22
C THR A 168 -7.07 17.70 -10.70
#